data_36adfc1418d81747fca0142f70658e32
#
_entry.id   36adfc1418d81747fca0142f70658e32
#
_cell.length_a   1.000
_cell.length_b   1.000
_cell.length_c   1.000
_cell.angle_alpha   90.00
_cell.angle_beta   90.00
_cell.angle_gamma   90.00
#
_symmetry.space_group_name_H-M   'P 1'
#
loop_
_entity.id
_entity.type
_entity.pdbx_description
1 polymer ?
#
loop_
_entity_poly.entity_id
_entity_poly.type
_entity_poly.pdbx_seq_one_letter_code
_entity_poly.pdbx_strand_id
1 'polypeptide(L)'
;MNYVELGAKDLPATKAFFTAAFGWAFVDYGPDYTAFSNQGLDGGFFKADTCNRTDNGGALLVFYSADIEATLKKVEACGGQIVRPIFDFPGGCRFHFCEPSGNEFAVWSEARTPANR
;
A
#
# COMPACT_ATOMS: atom_id res chain seq x y z
N MET A 1 3.27 -17.43 7.15
CA MET A 1 2.73 -16.81 5.91
C MET A 1 3.83 -16.02 5.26
N ASN A 2 4.14 -16.28 3.99
CA ASN A 2 5.28 -15.61 3.37
C ASN A 2 4.97 -15.02 1.99
N TYR A 3 3.74 -15.12 1.51
CA TYR A 3 3.41 -14.66 0.18
C TYR A 3 1.96 -14.18 0.12
N VAL A 4 1.72 -13.08 -0.61
CA VAL A 4 0.37 -12.53 -0.81
C VAL A 4 0.17 -12.24 -2.30
N GLU A 5 -1.04 -12.51 -2.80
CA GLU A 5 -1.41 -12.16 -4.17
C GLU A 5 -2.63 -11.27 -4.19
N LEU A 6 -2.58 -10.24 -5.01
CA LEU A 6 -3.67 -9.27 -5.14
C LEU A 6 -3.99 -9.08 -6.62
N GLY A 7 -5.27 -8.93 -6.92
CA GLY A 7 -5.69 -8.58 -8.27
C GLY A 7 -5.40 -7.11 -8.57
N ALA A 8 -5.06 -6.81 -9.82
CA ALA A 8 -4.85 -5.44 -10.27
C ALA A 8 -5.28 -5.32 -11.72
N LYS A 9 -6.17 -4.38 -12.01
CA LYS A 9 -6.66 -4.21 -13.37
C LYS A 9 -5.66 -3.47 -14.27
N ASP A 10 -4.74 -2.73 -13.67
CA ASP A 10 -3.74 -1.95 -14.40
C ASP A 10 -2.36 -2.22 -13.78
N LEU A 11 -1.74 -3.33 -14.20
CA LEU A 11 -0.43 -3.72 -13.67
C LEU A 11 0.64 -2.65 -13.86
N PRO A 12 0.76 -2.01 -15.04
CA PRO A 12 1.75 -0.95 -15.20
C PRO A 12 1.58 0.20 -14.21
N ALA A 13 0.35 0.65 -14.00
CA ALA A 13 0.08 1.74 -13.05
C ALA A 13 0.38 1.34 -11.62
N THR A 14 0.01 0.11 -11.23
CA THR A 14 0.29 -0.41 -9.89
C THR A 14 1.79 -0.51 -9.63
N LYS A 15 2.56 -1.04 -10.60
CA LYS A 15 4.02 -1.11 -10.48
C LYS A 15 4.65 0.27 -10.36
N ALA A 16 4.24 1.20 -11.22
CA ALA A 16 4.78 2.55 -11.19
C ALA A 16 4.52 3.23 -9.85
N PHE A 17 3.34 3.03 -9.28
CA PHE A 17 3.00 3.60 -7.99
C PHE A 17 3.92 3.08 -6.88
N PHE A 18 4.02 1.76 -6.74
CA PHE A 18 4.82 1.19 -5.65
C PHE A 18 6.32 1.46 -5.82
N THR A 19 6.79 1.53 -7.04
CA THR A 19 8.18 1.91 -7.29
C THR A 19 8.44 3.36 -6.88
N ALA A 20 7.56 4.28 -7.26
CA ALA A 20 7.74 5.70 -6.95
C ALA A 20 7.50 6.00 -5.47
N ALA A 21 6.47 5.43 -4.87
CA ALA A 21 6.08 5.76 -3.50
C ALA A 21 6.91 5.02 -2.44
N PHE A 22 7.28 3.77 -2.72
CA PHE A 22 7.90 2.90 -1.72
C PHE A 22 9.23 2.29 -2.16
N GLY A 23 9.69 2.57 -3.37
CA GLY A 23 10.97 2.05 -3.85
C GLY A 23 10.96 0.57 -4.19
N TRP A 24 9.80 0.00 -4.48
CA TRP A 24 9.70 -1.42 -4.80
C TRP A 24 10.29 -1.72 -6.18
N ALA A 25 10.84 -2.93 -6.32
CA ALA A 25 11.27 -3.49 -7.59
C ALA A 25 10.39 -4.69 -7.93
N PHE A 26 10.08 -4.85 -9.20
CA PHE A 26 9.19 -5.90 -9.68
C PHE A 26 9.89 -6.78 -10.70
N VAL A 27 9.48 -8.05 -10.73
CA VAL A 27 9.89 -9.01 -11.76
C VAL A 27 8.62 -9.48 -12.45
N ASP A 28 8.54 -9.23 -13.77
CA ASP A 28 7.37 -9.62 -14.55
C ASP A 28 7.47 -11.09 -14.98
N TYR A 29 6.34 -11.78 -14.89
CA TYR A 29 6.20 -13.15 -15.38
C TYR A 29 5.08 -13.15 -16.43
N GLY A 30 5.40 -12.65 -17.63
CA GLY A 30 4.43 -12.41 -18.67
C GLY A 30 3.65 -11.11 -18.45
N PRO A 31 2.64 -10.84 -19.29
CA PRO A 31 1.91 -9.56 -19.22
C PRO A 31 0.87 -9.52 -18.09
N ASP A 32 0.55 -10.66 -17.48
CA ASP A 32 -0.58 -10.75 -16.54
C ASP A 32 -0.16 -10.97 -15.09
N TYR A 33 1.15 -10.97 -14.80
CA TYR A 33 1.63 -11.18 -13.44
C TYR A 33 2.96 -10.46 -13.21
N THR A 34 3.09 -9.83 -12.04
CA THR A 34 4.35 -9.25 -11.60
C THR A 34 4.54 -9.54 -10.12
N ALA A 35 5.80 -9.79 -9.72
CA ALA A 35 6.12 -10.16 -8.35
C ALA A 35 7.01 -9.11 -7.69
N PHE A 36 6.85 -8.95 -6.39
CA PHE A 36 7.71 -8.12 -5.55
C PHE A 36 8.28 -8.95 -4.40
N SER A 37 9.42 -8.53 -3.88
CA SER A 37 10.08 -9.21 -2.77
C SER A 37 10.81 -8.20 -1.90
N ASN A 38 11.26 -8.66 -0.73
CA ASN A 38 12.05 -7.86 0.21
C ASN A 38 11.30 -6.66 0.78
N GLN A 39 9.98 -6.78 0.91
CA GLN A 39 9.15 -5.71 1.48
C GLN A 39 8.47 -6.17 2.78
N GLY A 40 9.14 -7.09 3.51
CA GLY A 40 8.58 -7.70 4.70
C GLY A 40 7.78 -8.95 4.35
N LEU A 41 6.94 -8.86 3.33
CA LEU A 41 6.16 -9.96 2.79
C LEU A 41 6.39 -9.96 1.29
N ASP A 42 6.71 -11.12 0.74
CA ASP A 42 6.81 -11.25 -0.70
C ASP A 42 5.41 -11.40 -1.29
N GLY A 43 5.26 -11.10 -2.57
CA GLY A 43 3.95 -11.25 -3.19
C GLY A 43 3.94 -10.91 -4.65
N GLY A 44 2.73 -10.79 -5.19
CA GLY A 44 2.56 -10.43 -6.58
C GLY A 44 1.19 -9.86 -6.85
N PHE A 45 1.07 -9.27 -8.04
CA PHE A 45 -0.19 -8.79 -8.57
C PHE A 45 -0.50 -9.55 -9.85
N PHE A 46 -1.72 -10.06 -9.96
CA PHE A 46 -2.19 -10.72 -11.17
C PHE A 46 -3.27 -9.86 -11.82
N LYS A 47 -3.31 -9.87 -13.15
CA LYS A 47 -4.30 -9.06 -13.86
C LYS A 47 -5.70 -9.56 -13.62
N ALA A 48 -6.57 -8.71 -13.07
CA ALA A 48 -7.95 -9.04 -12.76
C ALA A 48 -8.75 -7.76 -12.61
N ASP A 49 -10.06 -7.85 -12.78
CA ASP A 49 -10.95 -6.69 -12.62
C ASP A 49 -11.35 -6.47 -11.17
N THR A 50 -10.93 -7.34 -10.26
CA THR A 50 -11.23 -7.21 -8.84
C THR A 50 -10.10 -6.49 -8.13
N CYS A 51 -10.42 -5.87 -6.99
CA CYS A 51 -9.42 -5.27 -6.12
C CYS A 51 -9.68 -5.65 -4.67
N ASN A 52 -8.64 -5.57 -3.84
CA ASN A 52 -8.71 -5.94 -2.44
C ASN A 52 -9.00 -4.70 -1.59
N ARG A 53 -10.17 -4.67 -0.96
CA ARG A 53 -10.59 -3.53 -0.13
C ARG A 53 -11.23 -4.05 1.15
N THR A 54 -11.12 -3.28 2.22
CA THR A 54 -11.75 -3.68 3.49
C THR A 54 -13.27 -3.68 3.39
N ASP A 55 -13.84 -2.79 2.56
CA ASP A 55 -15.29 -2.71 2.40
C ASP A 55 -15.88 -3.86 1.59
N ASN A 56 -15.06 -4.67 0.92
CA ASN A 56 -15.53 -5.87 0.22
C ASN A 56 -15.03 -7.15 0.86
N GLY A 57 -14.59 -7.08 2.13
CA GLY A 57 -14.15 -8.26 2.85
C GLY A 57 -12.69 -8.63 2.65
N GLY A 58 -11.91 -7.80 1.98
CA GLY A 58 -10.49 -8.06 1.74
C GLY A 58 -9.65 -7.85 2.99
N ALA A 59 -8.45 -8.45 2.97
CA ALA A 59 -7.48 -8.25 4.03
C ALA A 59 -6.85 -6.86 3.92
N LEU A 60 -6.45 -6.28 5.05
CA LEU A 60 -5.73 -5.01 5.06
C LEU A 60 -4.25 -5.29 5.26
N LEU A 61 -3.44 -4.93 4.27
CA LEU A 61 -2.00 -5.02 4.35
C LEU A 61 -1.47 -3.68 4.84
N VAL A 62 -0.58 -3.71 5.81
CA VAL A 62 -0.19 -2.50 6.53
C VAL A 62 1.32 -2.31 6.43
N PHE A 63 1.73 -1.13 5.94
CA PHE A 63 3.12 -0.68 5.91
C PHE A 63 3.45 0.01 7.22
N TYR A 64 4.74 0.04 7.54
CA TYR A 64 5.24 0.85 8.64
C TYR A 64 6.00 2.05 8.11
N SER A 65 5.84 3.21 8.73
CA SER A 65 6.63 4.41 8.43
C SER A 65 7.03 5.11 9.71
N ALA A 66 8.29 5.52 9.79
CA ALA A 66 8.74 6.33 10.92
C ALA A 66 8.27 7.78 10.81
N ASP A 67 7.88 8.23 9.60
CA ASP A 67 7.36 9.58 9.33
C ASP A 67 6.10 9.46 8.51
N ILE A 68 4.98 9.28 9.19
CA ILE A 68 3.72 8.98 8.53
C ILE A 68 3.21 10.12 7.66
N GLU A 69 3.45 11.36 8.06
CA GLU A 69 2.99 12.52 7.29
C GLU A 69 3.75 12.67 5.99
N ALA A 70 5.06 12.42 6.01
CA ALA A 70 5.86 12.40 4.78
C ALA A 70 5.42 11.29 3.85
N THR A 71 5.12 10.11 4.40
CA THR A 71 4.65 8.98 3.60
C THR A 71 3.28 9.27 2.97
N LEU A 72 2.36 9.89 3.71
CA LEU A 72 1.06 10.25 3.18
C LEU A 72 1.20 11.20 2.00
N LYS A 73 2.04 12.24 2.12
CA LYS A 73 2.28 13.20 1.05
C LYS A 73 2.86 12.51 -0.18
N LYS A 74 3.78 11.56 0.03
CA LYS A 74 4.40 10.83 -1.08
C LYS A 74 3.39 9.93 -1.78
N VAL A 75 2.54 9.26 -1.03
CA VAL A 75 1.46 8.43 -1.59
C VAL A 75 0.56 9.29 -2.47
N GLU A 76 0.14 10.45 -2.00
CA GLU A 76 -0.68 11.37 -2.79
C GLU A 76 0.05 11.85 -4.05
N ALA A 77 1.30 12.24 -3.90
CA ALA A 77 2.10 12.74 -5.03
C ALA A 77 2.31 11.67 -6.11
N CYS A 78 2.32 10.40 -5.73
CA CYS A 78 2.52 9.30 -6.67
C CYS A 78 1.22 8.74 -7.24
N GLY A 79 0.08 9.35 -6.94
CA GLY A 79 -1.20 8.95 -7.53
C GLY A 79 -2.06 8.06 -6.66
N GLY A 80 -1.68 7.83 -5.40
CA GLY A 80 -2.53 7.12 -4.45
C GLY A 80 -3.65 8.01 -3.96
N GLN A 81 -4.78 7.39 -3.65
CA GLN A 81 -5.93 8.10 -3.11
C GLN A 81 -6.03 7.82 -1.61
N ILE A 82 -6.05 8.89 -0.81
CA ILE A 82 -6.23 8.74 0.63
C ILE A 82 -7.72 8.50 0.89
N VAL A 83 -8.04 7.31 1.35
CA VAL A 83 -9.43 6.94 1.62
C VAL A 83 -9.79 7.11 3.10
N ARG A 84 -8.79 7.19 3.97
CA ARG A 84 -8.98 7.49 5.37
C ARG A 84 -7.79 8.29 5.88
N PRO A 85 -7.97 9.56 6.28
CA PRO A 85 -6.87 10.40 6.78
C PRO A 85 -6.25 9.83 8.05
N ILE A 86 -5.10 10.36 8.43
CA ILE A 86 -4.40 9.91 9.64
C ILE A 86 -5.32 9.99 10.85
N PHE A 87 -5.43 8.90 11.57
CA PHE A 87 -6.19 8.82 12.82
C PHE A 87 -5.39 8.04 13.86
N ASP A 88 -5.68 8.32 15.13
CA ASP A 88 -4.99 7.67 16.24
C ASP A 88 -5.73 6.40 16.65
N PHE A 89 -4.96 5.42 17.13
CA PHE A 89 -5.49 4.21 17.74
C PHE A 89 -4.57 3.83 18.90
N PRO A 90 -4.97 2.91 19.79
CA PRO A 90 -4.08 2.50 20.89
C PRO A 90 -2.77 1.93 20.36
N GLY A 91 -1.67 2.61 20.63
CA GLY A 91 -0.34 2.19 20.21
C GLY A 91 0.21 2.91 19.01
N GLY A 92 -0.57 3.75 18.31
CA GLY A 92 -0.04 4.41 17.14
C GLY A 92 -1.03 5.29 16.40
N CYS A 93 -0.71 5.53 15.15
CA CYS A 93 -1.58 6.23 14.21
C CYS A 93 -1.43 5.59 12.84
N ARG A 94 -2.44 5.78 11.98
CA ARG A 94 -2.39 5.22 10.64
C ARG A 94 -3.31 5.97 9.69
N PHE A 95 -3.09 5.76 8.39
CA PHE A 95 -4.01 6.21 7.35
C PHE A 95 -4.21 5.07 6.34
N HIS A 96 -5.28 5.17 5.56
CA HIS A 96 -5.57 4.19 4.51
C HIS A 96 -5.52 4.87 3.15
N PHE A 97 -5.03 4.14 2.16
CA PHE A 97 -5.00 4.63 0.79
C PHE A 97 -5.34 3.52 -0.18
N CYS A 98 -5.77 3.90 -1.39
CA CYS A 98 -5.91 2.98 -2.49
C CYS A 98 -4.85 3.30 -3.55
N GLU A 99 -4.20 2.27 -4.07
CA GLU A 99 -3.27 2.40 -5.18
C GLU A 99 -4.07 2.46 -6.50
N PRO A 100 -3.42 2.74 -7.66
CA PRO A 100 -4.17 3.00 -8.90
C PRO A 100 -5.12 1.92 -9.37
N SER A 101 -4.88 0.64 -9.07
CA SER A 101 -5.82 -0.43 -9.42
C SER A 101 -6.96 -0.57 -8.42
N GLY A 102 -6.95 0.22 -7.35
CA GLY A 102 -8.02 0.24 -6.36
C GLY A 102 -7.79 -0.61 -5.12
N ASN A 103 -6.63 -1.27 -5.00
CA ASN A 103 -6.32 -2.04 -3.80
C ASN A 103 -6.08 -1.11 -2.61
N GLU A 104 -6.67 -1.43 -1.48
CA GLU A 104 -6.55 -0.66 -0.25
C GLU A 104 -5.43 -1.19 0.64
N PHE A 105 -4.63 -0.27 1.15
CA PHE A 105 -3.54 -0.54 2.09
C PHE A 105 -3.61 0.49 3.21
N ALA A 106 -2.87 0.23 4.28
CA ALA A 106 -2.69 1.22 5.34
C ALA A 106 -1.20 1.44 5.62
N VAL A 107 -0.89 2.57 6.21
CA VAL A 107 0.45 2.87 6.74
C VAL A 107 0.27 3.24 8.19
N TRP A 108 1.11 2.67 9.08
CA TRP A 108 1.04 2.98 10.50
C TRP A 108 2.39 3.50 11.00
N SER A 109 2.33 4.18 12.13
CA SER A 109 3.50 4.68 12.84
C SER A 109 3.21 4.62 14.34
N GLU A 110 4.25 4.72 15.16
CA GLU A 110 4.08 4.78 16.60
C GLU A 110 3.26 6.01 17.01
N ALA A 111 2.67 5.94 18.18
CA ALA A 111 1.91 7.06 18.71
C ALA A 111 2.79 8.31 18.74
N ARG A 112 2.24 9.43 18.24
CA ARG A 112 2.93 10.71 18.29
C ARG A 112 3.01 11.18 19.74
N THR A 113 4.17 11.73 20.11
CA THR A 113 4.32 12.27 21.46
C THR A 113 3.70 13.65 21.54
N PRO A 114 3.17 14.06 22.72
CA PRO A 114 2.61 15.41 22.88
C PRO A 114 3.59 16.53 22.51
N ALA A 115 4.87 16.31 22.75
CA ALA A 115 5.88 17.34 22.47
C ALA A 115 6.07 17.60 20.97
N ASN A 116 5.59 16.71 20.12
CA ASN A 116 5.73 16.83 18.67
C ASN A 116 4.49 17.43 17.99
N ARG A 117 3.57 17.94 18.77
CA ARG A 117 2.32 18.51 18.22
C ARG A 117 2.28 20.00 18.28
#